data_2f0895c106e2e38f4fba54d07d84795c
#
_entry.id   2f0895c106e2e38f4fba54d07d84795c
#
_cell.length_a   1.000
_cell.length_b   1.000
_cell.length_c   1.000
_cell.angle_alpha   90.00
_cell.angle_beta   90.00
_cell.angle_gamma   90.00
#
_symmetry.space_group_name_H-M   'P 1'
#
loop_
_entity.id
_entity.type
_entity.pdbx_description
1 polymer ?
#
loop_
_entity_poly.entity_id
_entity_poly.type
_entity_poly.pdbx_seq_one_letter_code
_entity_poly.pdbx_strand_id
1 'polypeptide(L)'
;MTTTIIYIGSFIVLLGVLVTIHEYGHFIFARIFKVHVQRFSIGMGPVIYKRLDKHGTEFAISALPLGGYVSMITNKLIEHEPEVKEQLTEEQIKNTFDSKPKWQRALIMFAGPLANFLLSIFIFSLIFLNTPDPQTLSLIHISEPTRPR
;
A
#
# COMPACT_ATOMS: atom_id res chain seq x y z
N MET A 1 -14.65 -5.08 28.19
CA MET A 1 -13.47 -4.22 27.94
C MET A 1 -12.38 -4.93 27.13
N THR A 2 -11.95 -6.12 27.51
CA THR A 2 -10.88 -6.88 26.80
C THR A 2 -11.20 -7.14 25.32
N THR A 3 -12.41 -7.55 25.01
CA THR A 3 -12.88 -7.82 23.63
C THR A 3 -12.82 -6.59 22.74
N THR A 4 -13.25 -5.43 23.26
CA THR A 4 -13.21 -4.16 22.50
C THR A 4 -11.79 -3.74 22.17
N ILE A 5 -10.86 -3.90 23.11
CA ILE A 5 -9.43 -3.58 22.89
C ILE A 5 -8.84 -4.49 21.80
N ILE A 6 -9.18 -5.79 21.81
CA ILE A 6 -8.73 -6.74 20.79
C ILE A 6 -9.26 -6.32 19.40
N TYR A 7 -10.54 -5.98 19.28
CA TYR A 7 -11.09 -5.54 17.99
C TYR A 7 -10.45 -4.26 17.48
N ILE A 8 -10.26 -3.26 18.34
CA ILE A 8 -9.58 -2.02 17.95
C ILE A 8 -8.14 -2.31 17.54
N GLY A 9 -7.40 -3.11 18.30
CA GLY A 9 -6.03 -3.49 17.98
C GLY A 9 -5.94 -4.23 16.65
N SER A 10 -6.81 -5.22 16.43
CA SER A 10 -6.87 -5.97 15.17
C SER A 10 -7.21 -5.08 13.97
N PHE A 11 -8.14 -4.13 14.14
CA PHE A 11 -8.49 -3.17 13.11
C PHE A 11 -7.30 -2.27 12.73
N ILE A 12 -6.57 -1.75 13.72
CA ILE A 12 -5.39 -0.90 13.48
C ILE A 12 -4.31 -1.69 12.73
N VAL A 13 -4.04 -2.92 13.13
CA VAL A 13 -3.05 -3.79 12.46
C VAL A 13 -3.48 -4.06 11.01
N LEU A 14 -4.74 -4.45 10.80
CA LEU A 14 -5.27 -4.72 9.47
C LEU A 14 -5.17 -3.49 8.56
N LEU A 15 -5.59 -2.33 9.07
CA LEU A 15 -5.52 -1.07 8.35
C LEU A 15 -4.06 -0.72 8.01
N GLY A 16 -3.14 -0.86 8.95
CA GLY A 16 -1.72 -0.61 8.75
C GLY A 16 -1.11 -1.49 7.65
N VAL A 17 -1.45 -2.78 7.63
CA VAL A 17 -1.01 -3.71 6.58
C VAL A 17 -1.58 -3.32 5.22
N LEU A 18 -2.90 -3.06 5.13
CA LEU A 18 -3.56 -2.68 3.87
C LEU A 18 -2.97 -1.40 3.29
N VAL A 19 -2.76 -0.38 4.13
CA VAL A 19 -2.19 0.88 3.65
C VAL A 19 -0.72 0.70 3.25
N THR A 20 0.06 -0.05 4.01
CA THR A 20 1.47 -0.30 3.66
C THR A 20 1.59 -0.99 2.30
N ILE A 21 0.75 -1.98 2.02
CA ILE A 21 0.75 -2.69 0.73
C ILE A 21 0.25 -1.79 -0.40
N HIS A 22 -0.74 -0.94 -0.13
CA HIS A 22 -1.22 0.07 -1.06
C HIS A 22 -0.08 1.03 -1.48
N GLU A 23 0.61 1.61 -0.50
CA GLU A 23 1.73 2.52 -0.74
C GLU A 23 2.90 1.80 -1.44
N TYR A 24 3.14 0.54 -1.09
CA TYR A 24 4.16 -0.27 -1.74
C TYR A 24 3.84 -0.52 -3.23
N GLY A 25 2.56 -0.64 -3.59
CA GLY A 25 2.12 -0.69 -4.99
C GLY A 25 2.57 0.56 -5.77
N HIS A 26 2.29 1.74 -5.26
CA HIS A 26 2.73 3.00 -5.85
C HIS A 26 4.26 3.06 -5.98
N PHE A 27 4.96 2.66 -4.92
CA PHE A 27 6.41 2.65 -4.87
C PHE A 27 7.04 1.75 -5.94
N ILE A 28 6.55 0.52 -6.11
CA ILE A 28 7.08 -0.42 -7.11
C ILE A 28 6.92 0.15 -8.51
N PHE A 29 5.72 0.63 -8.87
CA PHE A 29 5.47 1.18 -10.20
C PHE A 29 6.24 2.48 -10.46
N ALA A 30 6.42 3.33 -9.46
CA ALA A 30 7.28 4.49 -9.56
C ALA A 30 8.73 4.06 -9.89
N ARG A 31 9.25 3.04 -9.22
CA ARG A 31 10.58 2.47 -9.49
C ARG A 31 10.70 1.86 -10.89
N ILE A 32 9.70 1.08 -11.34
CA ILE A 32 9.66 0.47 -12.69
C ILE A 32 9.75 1.56 -13.78
N PHE A 33 9.01 2.65 -13.60
CA PHE A 33 9.02 3.78 -14.55
C PHE A 33 10.13 4.81 -14.29
N LYS A 34 11.07 4.48 -13.40
CA LYS A 34 12.22 5.35 -13.06
C LYS A 34 11.78 6.74 -12.56
N VAL A 35 10.67 6.83 -11.87
CA VAL A 35 10.31 8.03 -11.11
C VAL A 35 11.08 8.01 -9.81
N HIS A 36 11.75 9.11 -9.47
CA HIS A 36 12.47 9.18 -8.21
C HIS A 36 11.51 9.31 -7.03
N VAL A 37 11.62 8.38 -6.09
CA VAL A 37 10.88 8.38 -4.83
C VAL A 37 11.80 8.93 -3.75
N GLN A 38 11.45 10.08 -3.20
CA GLN A 38 12.19 10.73 -2.13
C GLN A 38 12.03 9.98 -0.81
N ARG A 39 10.78 9.65 -0.45
CA ARG A 39 10.47 8.96 0.82
C ARG A 39 9.36 7.95 0.66
N PHE A 40 9.55 6.81 1.33
CA PHE A 40 8.54 5.81 1.57
C PHE A 40 8.34 5.69 3.08
N SER A 41 7.17 6.05 3.60
CA SER A 41 6.90 6.00 5.04
C SER A 41 5.79 4.99 5.36
N ILE A 42 6.07 4.13 6.33
CA ILE A 42 5.08 3.28 6.98
C ILE A 42 4.60 4.04 8.23
N GLY A 43 3.32 4.33 8.29
CA GLY A 43 2.75 5.18 9.34
C GLY A 43 2.83 6.66 9.03
N MET A 44 2.25 7.46 9.90
CA MET A 44 2.23 8.92 9.86
C MET A 44 2.77 9.53 11.16
N GLY A 45 3.05 10.85 11.12
CA GLY A 45 3.54 11.61 12.27
C GLY A 45 5.06 11.59 12.41
N PRO A 46 5.60 11.75 13.62
CA PRO A 46 7.04 11.83 13.85
C PRO A 46 7.74 10.53 13.45
N VAL A 47 8.86 10.67 12.75
CA VAL A 47 9.67 9.54 12.28
C VAL A 47 10.45 8.95 13.46
N ILE A 48 10.25 7.66 13.72
CA ILE A 48 10.96 6.90 14.76
C ILE A 48 12.26 6.32 14.22
N TYR A 49 12.21 5.79 12.99
CA TYR A 49 13.34 5.16 12.33
C TYR A 49 13.38 5.56 10.87
N LYS A 50 14.58 5.81 10.34
CA LYS A 50 14.80 6.08 8.93
C LYS A 50 16.07 5.45 8.40
N ARG A 51 16.05 5.02 7.16
CA ARG A 51 17.17 4.44 6.44
C ARG A 51 17.17 4.88 4.99
N LEU A 52 18.31 5.33 4.49
CA LEU A 52 18.49 5.66 3.08
C LEU A 52 18.84 4.41 2.29
N ASP A 53 18.17 4.21 1.15
CA ASP A 53 18.47 3.15 0.20
C ASP A 53 19.55 3.59 -0.80
N LYS A 54 20.13 2.62 -1.52
CA LYS A 54 21.17 2.83 -2.56
C LYS A 54 20.69 3.75 -3.71
N HIS A 55 19.40 3.93 -3.88
CA HIS A 55 18.80 4.77 -4.91
C HIS A 55 18.40 6.17 -4.41
N GLY A 56 18.78 6.52 -3.18
CA GLY A 56 18.44 7.81 -2.58
C GLY A 56 17.02 7.91 -2.02
N THR A 57 16.29 6.80 -1.90
CA THR A 57 14.97 6.78 -1.25
C THR A 57 15.13 6.63 0.27
N GLU A 58 14.51 7.51 1.04
CA GLU A 58 14.44 7.40 2.49
C GLU A 58 13.26 6.49 2.88
N PHE A 59 13.56 5.33 3.46
CA PHE A 59 12.57 4.47 4.10
C PHE A 59 12.39 4.91 5.54
N ALA A 60 11.17 5.27 5.92
CA ALA A 60 10.83 5.75 7.25
C ALA A 60 9.76 4.90 7.92
N ILE A 61 9.85 4.78 9.24
CA ILE A 61 8.79 4.24 10.10
C ILE A 61 8.37 5.35 11.04
N SER A 62 7.09 5.68 11.03
CA SER A 62 6.52 6.75 11.83
C SER A 62 5.71 6.23 13.01
N ALA A 63 5.48 7.09 14.01
CA ALA A 63 4.93 6.71 15.31
C ALA A 63 3.49 6.20 15.26
N LEU A 64 2.67 6.72 14.33
CA LEU A 64 1.27 6.35 14.22
C LEU A 64 1.11 5.30 13.12
N PRO A 65 0.68 4.06 13.45
CA PRO A 65 0.48 2.99 12.46
C PRO A 65 -0.79 3.18 11.61
N LEU A 66 -1.28 4.39 11.52
CA LEU A 66 -2.46 4.78 10.76
C LEU A 66 -2.02 5.42 9.45
N GLY A 67 -1.92 4.60 8.40
CA GLY A 67 -1.56 5.12 7.09
C GLY A 67 -0.11 4.90 6.69
N GLY A 68 0.32 5.66 5.72
CA GLY A 68 1.65 5.69 5.13
C GLY A 68 1.64 6.68 3.97
N TYR A 69 2.77 6.89 3.33
CA TYR A 69 2.83 7.69 2.12
C TYR A 69 4.09 7.41 1.30
N VAL A 70 3.95 7.63 0.00
CA VAL A 70 5.05 7.64 -0.96
C VAL A 70 5.22 9.06 -1.49
N SER A 71 6.34 9.69 -1.17
CA SER A 71 6.69 11.00 -1.72
C SER A 71 7.50 10.83 -2.99
N MET A 72 6.90 11.18 -4.12
CA MET A 72 7.57 11.20 -5.43
C MET A 72 8.00 12.62 -5.76
N ILE A 73 9.13 12.77 -6.44
CA ILE A 73 9.57 14.08 -6.89
C ILE A 73 8.65 14.55 -8.02
N THR A 74 8.09 15.74 -7.84
CA THR A 74 7.27 16.46 -8.82
C THR A 74 7.94 17.80 -9.19
N ASN A 75 7.58 18.37 -10.33
CA ASN A 75 8.09 19.67 -10.73
C ASN A 75 7.69 20.77 -9.73
N LYS A 76 6.46 20.69 -9.18
CA LYS A 76 5.99 21.62 -8.15
C LYS A 76 6.81 21.55 -6.87
N LEU A 77 7.21 20.34 -6.45
CA LEU A 77 8.05 20.19 -5.26
C LEU A 77 9.41 20.85 -5.46
N ILE A 78 10.02 20.68 -6.63
CA ILE A 78 11.31 21.29 -6.98
C ILE A 78 11.22 22.82 -7.02
N GLU A 79 10.10 23.37 -7.47
CA GLU A 79 9.86 24.82 -7.53
C GLU A 79 9.64 25.44 -6.15
N HIS A 80 8.94 24.71 -5.25
CA HIS A 80 8.56 25.25 -3.93
C HIS A 80 9.63 25.00 -2.86
N GLU A 81 10.45 23.97 -3.02
CA GLU A 81 11.49 23.58 -2.07
C GLU A 81 12.87 23.53 -2.74
N PRO A 82 13.56 24.70 -2.87
CA PRO A 82 14.89 24.76 -3.50
C PRO A 82 15.93 23.86 -2.84
N GLU A 83 15.81 23.65 -1.52
CA GLU A 83 16.68 22.78 -0.74
C GLU A 83 16.60 21.30 -1.20
N VAL A 84 15.43 20.86 -1.62
CA VAL A 84 15.23 19.51 -2.18
C VAL A 84 15.96 19.40 -3.53
N LYS A 85 15.92 20.45 -4.34
CA LYS A 85 16.60 20.48 -5.64
C LYS A 85 18.12 20.34 -5.50
N GLU A 86 18.73 20.97 -4.49
CA GLU A 86 20.17 20.90 -4.25
C GLU A 86 20.65 19.50 -3.83
N GLN A 87 19.75 18.70 -3.24
CA GLN A 87 20.03 17.33 -2.82
C GLN A 87 19.83 16.28 -3.94
N LEU A 88 19.21 16.68 -5.06
CA LEU A 88 18.90 15.79 -6.17
C LEU A 88 19.98 15.84 -7.24
N THR A 89 20.26 14.67 -7.82
CA THR A 89 21.11 14.59 -9.01
C THR A 89 20.35 15.09 -10.24
N GLU A 90 21.07 15.50 -11.29
CA GLU A 90 20.45 15.91 -12.56
C GLU A 90 19.55 14.82 -13.17
N GLU A 91 19.92 13.55 -12.99
CA GLU A 91 19.13 12.41 -13.45
C GLU A 91 17.80 12.31 -12.69
N GLN A 92 17.81 12.55 -11.39
CA GLN A 92 16.61 12.53 -10.54
C GLN A 92 15.68 13.68 -10.89
N ILE A 93 16.23 14.87 -11.17
CA ILE A 93 15.47 16.06 -11.61
C ILE A 93 14.79 15.81 -12.97
N LYS A 94 15.44 15.09 -13.88
CA LYS A 94 14.85 14.72 -15.19
C LYS A 94 13.77 13.64 -15.06
N ASN A 95 13.81 12.83 -14.00
CA ASN A 95 12.90 11.70 -13.78
C ASN A 95 11.81 12.01 -12.73
N THR A 96 11.19 13.19 -12.83
CA THR A 96 10.04 13.55 -12.00
C THR A 96 8.78 12.78 -12.40
N PHE A 97 7.81 12.71 -11.51
CA PHE A 97 6.50 12.13 -11.82
C PHE A 97 5.81 12.85 -13.00
N ASP A 98 5.95 14.19 -13.05
CA ASP A 98 5.32 15.01 -14.09
C ASP A 98 5.99 14.85 -15.47
N SER A 99 7.24 14.42 -15.52
CA SER A 99 7.97 14.17 -16.76
C SER A 99 7.50 12.91 -17.49
N LYS A 100 6.73 12.04 -16.80
CA LYS A 100 6.27 10.77 -17.37
C LYS A 100 5.00 10.94 -18.19
N PRO A 101 4.82 10.13 -19.25
CA PRO A 101 3.60 10.14 -20.05
C PRO A 101 2.37 9.80 -19.19
N LYS A 102 1.20 10.29 -19.59
CA LYS A 102 -0.04 10.18 -18.82
C LYS A 102 -0.39 8.73 -18.42
N TRP A 103 -0.15 7.76 -19.30
CA TRP A 103 -0.43 6.35 -19.02
C TRP A 103 0.45 5.77 -17.91
N GLN A 104 1.74 6.14 -17.83
CA GLN A 104 2.62 5.70 -16.74
C GLN A 104 2.18 6.32 -15.41
N ARG A 105 1.84 7.61 -15.42
CA ARG A 105 1.30 8.29 -14.25
C ARG A 105 0.01 7.64 -13.76
N ALA A 106 -0.90 7.31 -14.69
CA ALA A 106 -2.14 6.60 -14.37
C ALA A 106 -1.87 5.21 -13.77
N LEU A 107 -0.92 4.45 -14.33
CA LEU A 107 -0.54 3.15 -13.78
C LEU A 107 0.07 3.25 -12.38
N ILE A 108 0.94 4.25 -12.13
CA ILE A 108 1.47 4.50 -10.79
C ILE A 108 0.33 4.78 -9.81
N MET A 109 -0.64 5.62 -10.19
CA MET A 109 -1.79 5.94 -9.32
C MET A 109 -2.70 4.73 -9.09
N PHE A 110 -2.88 3.87 -10.10
CA PHE A 110 -3.71 2.67 -9.99
C PHE A 110 -3.02 1.53 -9.24
N ALA A 111 -1.71 1.55 -9.15
CA ALA A 111 -0.91 0.46 -8.56
C ALA A 111 -1.21 0.22 -7.07
N GLY A 112 -1.57 1.25 -6.30
CA GLY A 112 -2.00 1.11 -4.91
C GLY A 112 -3.27 0.25 -4.76
N PRO A 113 -4.40 0.63 -5.37
CA PRO A 113 -5.61 -0.19 -5.38
C PRO A 113 -5.38 -1.60 -5.94
N LEU A 114 -4.58 -1.72 -7.01
CA LEU A 114 -4.23 -3.00 -7.60
C LEU A 114 -3.49 -3.92 -6.61
N ALA A 115 -2.55 -3.37 -5.85
CA ALA A 115 -1.80 -4.12 -4.84
C ALA A 115 -2.74 -4.70 -3.76
N ASN A 116 -3.69 -3.91 -3.27
CA ASN A 116 -4.69 -4.38 -2.31
C ASN A 116 -5.63 -5.44 -2.91
N PHE A 117 -6.00 -5.30 -4.17
CA PHE A 117 -6.81 -6.30 -4.87
C PHE A 117 -6.06 -7.64 -5.00
N LEU A 118 -4.78 -7.61 -5.40
CA LEU A 118 -3.93 -8.79 -5.48
C LEU A 118 -3.72 -9.44 -4.10
N LEU A 119 -3.55 -8.63 -3.05
CA LEU A 119 -3.47 -9.13 -1.68
C LEU A 119 -4.75 -9.87 -1.28
N SER A 120 -5.92 -9.33 -1.62
CA SER A 120 -7.20 -9.96 -1.32
C SER A 120 -7.32 -11.32 -2.01
N ILE A 121 -6.98 -11.41 -3.30
CA ILE A 121 -6.95 -12.68 -4.05
C ILE A 121 -6.01 -13.68 -3.36
N PHE A 122 -4.82 -13.23 -2.97
CA PHE A 122 -3.82 -14.07 -2.31
C PHE A 122 -4.35 -14.63 -0.98
N ILE A 123 -4.91 -13.78 -0.13
CA ILE A 123 -5.47 -14.18 1.17
C ILE A 123 -6.63 -15.18 0.99
N PHE A 124 -7.58 -14.90 0.08
CA PHE A 124 -8.70 -15.80 -0.18
C PHE A 124 -8.23 -17.14 -0.73
N SER A 125 -7.23 -17.14 -1.61
CA SER A 125 -6.63 -18.37 -2.12
C SER A 125 -6.01 -19.22 -1.00
N LEU A 126 -5.29 -18.57 -0.07
CA LEU A 126 -4.71 -19.27 1.08
C LEU A 126 -5.80 -19.85 2.00
N ILE A 127 -6.86 -19.11 2.27
CA ILE A 127 -7.98 -19.59 3.09
C ILE A 127 -8.62 -20.80 2.41
N PHE A 128 -8.91 -20.70 1.11
CA PHE A 128 -9.51 -21.79 0.34
C PHE A 128 -8.67 -23.06 0.33
N LEU A 129 -7.35 -22.93 0.14
CA LEU A 129 -6.43 -24.08 0.12
C LEU A 129 -6.26 -24.75 1.51
N ASN A 130 -6.46 -23.99 2.60
CA ASN A 130 -6.31 -24.49 3.96
C ASN A 130 -7.63 -24.88 4.63
N THR A 131 -8.77 -24.67 3.97
CA THR A 131 -10.08 -25.08 4.49
C THR A 131 -10.39 -26.50 3.98
N PRO A 132 -10.43 -27.53 4.86
CA PRO A 132 -10.49 -28.94 4.41
C PRO A 132 -11.83 -29.35 3.83
N ASP A 133 -12.90 -28.56 3.97
CA ASP A 133 -14.25 -28.96 3.60
C ASP A 133 -15.01 -27.87 2.84
N PRO A 134 -15.49 -28.13 1.61
CA PRO A 134 -16.34 -27.20 0.85
C PRO A 134 -17.74 -27.04 1.46
N GLN A 135 -18.05 -27.70 2.57
CA GLN A 135 -19.39 -27.69 3.20
C GLN A 135 -19.76 -26.36 3.88
N THR A 136 -18.79 -25.49 4.15
CA THR A 136 -19.07 -24.18 4.73
C THR A 136 -19.59 -23.14 3.75
N LEU A 137 -19.58 -23.41 2.45
CA LEU A 137 -20.21 -22.59 1.41
C LEU A 137 -21.65 -23.02 1.09
N SER A 138 -22.15 -24.09 1.70
CA SER A 138 -23.54 -24.53 1.57
C SER A 138 -24.45 -23.76 2.54
N LEU A 139 -24.55 -22.46 2.37
CA LEU A 139 -25.61 -21.64 3.02
C LEU A 139 -26.96 -21.76 2.27
N ILE A 140 -27.08 -22.66 1.31
CA ILE A 140 -28.37 -23.03 0.70
C ILE A 140 -28.64 -24.50 1.02
N HIS A 141 -28.85 -24.78 2.30
CA HIS A 141 -29.62 -25.96 2.68
C HIS A 141 -31.10 -25.57 2.55
N ILE A 142 -31.64 -25.74 1.36
CA ILE A 142 -33.09 -25.78 1.16
C ILE A 142 -33.56 -27.01 1.93
N SER A 143 -34.09 -26.78 3.09
CA SER A 143 -34.82 -27.82 3.85
C SER A 143 -35.93 -28.36 2.96
N GLU A 144 -35.75 -29.58 2.47
CA GLU A 144 -36.79 -30.31 1.79
C GLU A 144 -38.01 -30.37 2.72
N PRO A 145 -39.21 -29.92 2.30
CA PRO A 145 -40.39 -30.05 3.14
C PRO A 145 -40.68 -31.53 3.31
N THR A 146 -40.54 -32.03 4.54
CA THR A 146 -40.99 -33.36 4.93
C THR A 146 -42.48 -33.47 4.62
N ARG A 147 -42.80 -34.29 3.62
CA ARG A 147 -44.19 -34.64 3.25
C ARG A 147 -44.78 -35.53 4.36
N PRO A 148 -45.83 -35.11 5.06
CA PRO A 148 -46.52 -36.01 6.00
C PRO A 148 -47.29 -37.08 5.22
N ARG A 149 -47.23 -38.30 5.71
CA ARG A 149 -48.08 -39.41 5.26
C ARG A 149 -49.48 -39.29 5.87
#